data_922f32da78076c83c21e0262ab96e9a5
#
_entry.id   922f32da78076c83c21e0262ab96e9a5
#
_cell.length_a   1.000
_cell.length_b   1.000
_cell.length_c   1.000
_cell.angle_alpha   90.00
_cell.angle_beta   90.00
_cell.angle_gamma   90.00
#
_symmetry.space_group_name_H-M   'P 1'
#
loop_
_entity.id
_entity.type
_entity.pdbx_description
1 polymer ?
#
loop_
_entity_poly.entity_id
_entity_poly.type
_entity_poly.pdbx_seq_one_letter_code
_entity_poly.pdbx_strand_id
1 'polypeptide(L)'
;MKKIAVLSLAQARILDRRDSLRKFRTAFHFPRHGRTSALYFCGNSLGLLPKQAAMLLKEETDQWKKFGVEGHFRGKRPWMTYHRQFTASLAQITGALPSEVVAMNQLTVNLHLMLTSFYRPTSQRYRIIAEAGAFSSDRYAIESQIRLHGLSLSDTLVEIPPRTGEHALRTED
;
A
#
# COMPACT_ATOMS: atom_id res chain seq x y z
N MET A 1 16.27 3.04 29.50
CA MET A 1 16.02 2.05 28.44
C MET A 1 15.61 0.72 29.04
N LYS A 2 14.38 0.23 28.82
CA LYS A 2 13.98 -1.13 29.22
C LYS A 2 14.79 -2.12 28.40
N LYS A 3 15.56 -3.00 29.05
CA LYS A 3 16.25 -4.12 28.38
C LYS A 3 15.20 -4.93 27.60
N ILE A 4 15.31 -4.97 26.27
CA ILE A 4 14.51 -5.88 25.44
C ILE A 4 14.94 -7.29 25.85
N ALA A 5 14.03 -8.04 26.45
CA ALA A 5 14.31 -9.43 26.82
C ALA A 5 14.51 -10.24 25.52
N VAL A 6 15.71 -10.77 25.34
CA VAL A 6 16.00 -11.67 24.22
C VAL A 6 15.26 -12.98 24.45
N LEU A 7 14.28 -13.28 23.63
CA LEU A 7 13.53 -14.53 23.70
C LEU A 7 14.42 -15.71 23.32
N SER A 8 14.37 -16.79 24.11
CA SER A 8 15.00 -18.04 23.72
C SER A 8 14.25 -18.69 22.55
N LEU A 9 14.95 -19.55 21.78
CA LEU A 9 14.32 -20.31 20.68
C LEU A 9 13.12 -21.13 21.16
N ALA A 10 13.18 -21.68 22.38
CA ALA A 10 12.06 -22.43 22.96
C ALA A 10 10.84 -21.53 23.19
N GLN A 11 11.03 -20.32 23.70
CA GLN A 11 9.96 -19.34 23.89
C GLN A 11 9.38 -18.88 22.55
N ALA A 12 10.21 -18.59 21.55
CA ALA A 12 9.75 -18.24 20.20
C ALA A 12 8.87 -19.35 19.61
N ARG A 13 9.27 -20.61 19.69
CA ARG A 13 8.49 -21.78 19.24
C ARG A 13 7.16 -21.93 19.98
N ILE A 14 7.09 -21.54 21.25
CA ILE A 14 5.82 -21.55 22.00
C ILE A 14 4.90 -20.45 21.48
N LEU A 15 5.42 -19.26 21.22
CA LEU A 15 4.64 -18.15 20.63
C LEU A 15 4.11 -18.53 19.25
N ASP A 16 4.95 -19.08 18.38
CA ASP A 16 4.53 -19.55 17.05
C ASP A 16 3.39 -20.58 17.12
N ARG A 17 3.44 -21.52 18.06
CA ARG A 17 2.37 -22.51 18.24
C ARG A 17 1.08 -21.90 18.74
N ARG A 18 1.13 -20.82 19.52
CA ARG A 18 -0.04 -20.11 20.07
C ARG A 18 -0.62 -19.07 19.11
N ASP A 19 0.10 -18.71 18.05
CA ASP A 19 -0.36 -17.73 17.09
C ASP A 19 -1.58 -18.26 16.33
N SER A 20 -2.70 -17.58 16.47
CA SER A 20 -3.95 -17.90 15.78
C SER A 20 -3.83 -17.74 14.25
N LEU A 21 -2.91 -16.91 13.78
CA LEU A 21 -2.66 -16.63 12.36
C LEU A 21 -1.70 -17.63 11.71
N ARG A 22 -1.04 -18.51 12.46
CA ARG A 22 -0.05 -19.49 11.94
C ARG A 22 -0.55 -20.31 10.73
N LYS A 23 -1.87 -20.58 10.69
CA LYS A 23 -2.52 -21.33 9.59
C LYS A 23 -2.38 -20.64 8.24
N PHE A 24 -2.35 -19.31 8.22
CA PHE A 24 -2.23 -18.54 6.98
C PHE A 24 -0.86 -18.63 6.33
N ARG A 25 0.19 -19.03 7.07
CA ARG A 25 1.52 -19.25 6.50
C ARG A 25 1.50 -20.20 5.29
N THR A 26 0.64 -21.21 5.32
CA THR A 26 0.50 -22.19 4.23
C THR A 26 -0.17 -21.63 2.98
N ALA A 27 -0.82 -20.46 3.07
CA ALA A 27 -1.48 -19.82 1.94
C ALA A 27 -0.52 -19.07 1.01
N PHE A 28 0.77 -18.94 1.38
CA PHE A 28 1.76 -18.17 0.64
C PHE A 28 2.90 -19.04 0.14
N HIS A 29 3.53 -18.59 -0.95
CA HIS A 29 4.80 -19.12 -1.42
C HIS A 29 5.93 -18.39 -0.70
N PHE A 30 6.87 -19.17 -0.13
CA PHE A 30 8.08 -18.62 0.49
C PHE A 30 9.26 -18.78 -0.47
N PRO A 31 10.08 -17.75 -0.68
CA PRO A 31 11.34 -17.88 -1.37
C PRO A 31 12.20 -18.96 -0.69
N ARG A 32 13.04 -19.62 -1.46
CA ARG A 32 13.93 -20.67 -0.93
C ARG A 32 15.37 -20.19 -0.96
N HIS A 33 16.10 -20.54 0.10
CA HIS A 33 17.56 -20.43 0.13
C HIS A 33 18.13 -21.85 0.25
N GLY A 34 18.59 -22.37 -0.87
CA GLY A 34 18.95 -23.78 -0.98
C GLY A 34 17.73 -24.70 -0.73
N ARG A 35 17.84 -25.57 0.28
CA ARG A 35 16.77 -26.52 0.63
C ARG A 35 15.78 -25.99 1.66
N THR A 36 16.03 -24.83 2.26
CA THR A 36 15.19 -24.24 3.32
C THR A 36 14.35 -23.07 2.81
N SER A 37 13.22 -22.82 3.46
CA SER A 37 12.47 -21.59 3.21
C SER A 37 13.22 -20.41 3.82
N ALA A 38 13.26 -19.29 3.09
CA ALA A 38 13.84 -18.05 3.59
C ALA A 38 13.03 -17.50 4.76
N LEU A 39 13.71 -16.82 5.67
CA LEU A 39 13.07 -15.94 6.65
C LEU A 39 12.73 -14.63 5.92
N TYR A 40 11.44 -14.41 5.69
CA TYR A 40 10.97 -13.29 4.86
C TYR A 40 10.34 -12.20 5.74
N PHE A 41 11.02 -11.04 5.81
CA PHE A 41 10.58 -9.87 6.58
C PHE A 41 10.43 -8.62 5.71
N CYS A 42 10.34 -8.78 4.38
CA CYS A 42 10.23 -7.67 3.42
C CYS A 42 8.79 -7.36 3.01
N GLY A 43 7.79 -7.79 3.80
CA GLY A 43 6.37 -7.61 3.48
C GLY A 43 5.93 -6.14 3.37
N ASN A 44 6.68 -5.21 3.97
CA ASN A 44 6.49 -3.77 3.84
C ASN A 44 6.80 -3.24 2.42
N SER A 45 7.66 -3.93 1.67
CA SER A 45 8.03 -3.56 0.29
C SER A 45 7.30 -4.42 -0.73
N LEU A 46 7.43 -5.74 -0.62
CA LEU A 46 6.71 -6.69 -1.46
C LEU A 46 6.25 -7.86 -0.61
N GLY A 47 4.94 -8.07 -0.50
CA GLY A 47 4.36 -9.21 0.19
C GLY A 47 4.69 -10.54 -0.48
N LEU A 48 4.61 -11.63 0.28
CA LEU A 48 4.73 -12.97 -0.26
C LEU A 48 3.60 -13.26 -1.27
N LEU A 49 3.90 -14.01 -2.33
CA LEU A 49 2.91 -14.40 -3.32
C LEU A 49 1.85 -15.33 -2.70
N PRO A 50 0.57 -14.92 -2.64
CA PRO A 50 -0.51 -15.82 -2.25
C PRO A 50 -0.65 -16.97 -3.27
N LYS A 51 -0.84 -18.19 -2.81
CA LYS A 51 -0.99 -19.35 -3.71
C LYS A 51 -2.21 -19.23 -4.63
N GLN A 52 -3.26 -18.55 -4.16
CA GLN A 52 -4.44 -18.29 -4.99
C GLN A 52 -4.21 -17.27 -6.10
N ALA A 53 -3.21 -16.40 -6.00
CA ALA A 53 -2.99 -15.35 -6.99
C ALA A 53 -2.72 -15.91 -8.39
N ALA A 54 -1.93 -16.97 -8.50
CA ALA A 54 -1.65 -17.62 -9.77
C ALA A 54 -2.92 -18.22 -10.41
N MET A 55 -3.81 -18.78 -9.60
CA MET A 55 -5.10 -19.33 -10.06
C MET A 55 -6.03 -18.20 -10.55
N LEU A 56 -6.10 -17.09 -9.81
CA LEU A 56 -6.92 -15.94 -10.18
C LEU A 56 -6.42 -15.29 -11.48
N LEU A 57 -5.11 -15.14 -11.65
CA LEU A 57 -4.52 -14.65 -12.89
C LEU A 57 -4.86 -15.56 -14.07
N LYS A 58 -4.78 -16.89 -13.86
CA LYS A 58 -5.18 -17.85 -14.89
C LYS A 58 -6.66 -17.74 -15.25
N GLU A 59 -7.55 -17.60 -14.27
CA GLU A 59 -8.98 -17.39 -14.51
C GLU A 59 -9.24 -16.15 -15.36
N GLU A 60 -8.54 -15.04 -15.11
CA GLU A 60 -8.69 -13.82 -15.88
C GLU A 60 -8.17 -13.95 -17.31
N THR A 61 -7.05 -14.64 -17.52
CA THR A 61 -6.54 -14.93 -18.87
C THR A 61 -7.44 -15.90 -19.64
N ASP A 62 -8.02 -16.90 -18.96
CA ASP A 62 -9.01 -17.81 -19.55
C ASP A 62 -10.31 -17.06 -19.91
N GLN A 63 -10.73 -16.10 -19.07
CA GLN A 63 -11.88 -15.23 -19.36
C GLN A 63 -11.62 -14.39 -20.62
N TRP A 64 -10.44 -13.78 -20.73
CA TRP A 64 -10.05 -13.03 -21.92
C TRP A 64 -10.06 -13.90 -23.17
N LYS A 65 -9.43 -15.08 -23.13
CA LYS A 65 -9.43 -16.05 -24.22
C LYS A 65 -10.85 -16.43 -24.66
N LYS A 66 -11.79 -16.58 -23.71
CA LYS A 66 -13.16 -17.04 -23.97
C LYS A 66 -14.07 -15.94 -24.51
N PHE A 67 -13.94 -14.73 -24.00
CA PHE A 67 -14.91 -13.67 -24.22
C PHE A 67 -14.36 -12.49 -25.04
N GLY A 68 -13.03 -12.34 -25.19
CA GLY A 68 -12.45 -11.17 -25.85
C GLY A 68 -12.96 -9.88 -25.23
N VAL A 69 -13.41 -8.93 -26.07
CA VAL A 69 -13.96 -7.65 -25.62
C VAL A 69 -15.21 -7.80 -24.75
N GLU A 70 -16.00 -8.85 -24.93
CA GLU A 70 -17.18 -9.12 -24.12
C GLU A 70 -16.83 -9.41 -22.64
N GLY A 71 -15.57 -9.72 -22.32
CA GLY A 71 -15.09 -9.88 -20.94
C GLY A 71 -15.27 -8.64 -20.06
N HIS A 72 -15.45 -7.47 -20.66
CA HIS A 72 -15.84 -6.26 -19.94
C HIS A 72 -17.20 -6.39 -19.25
N PHE A 73 -18.12 -7.14 -19.82
CA PHE A 73 -19.52 -7.22 -19.38
C PHE A 73 -19.93 -8.62 -18.94
N ARG A 74 -19.19 -9.65 -19.33
CA ARG A 74 -19.54 -11.07 -19.15
C ARG A 74 -18.48 -11.82 -18.36
N GLY A 75 -18.88 -13.00 -17.86
CA GLY A 75 -18.00 -13.88 -17.09
C GLY A 75 -18.24 -13.80 -15.60
N LYS A 76 -17.40 -14.49 -14.85
CA LYS A 76 -17.51 -14.59 -13.38
C LYS A 76 -17.22 -13.24 -12.71
N ARG A 77 -16.29 -12.48 -13.27
CA ARG A 77 -15.83 -11.17 -12.78
C ARG A 77 -15.72 -10.19 -13.96
N PRO A 78 -16.83 -9.55 -14.36
CA PRO A 78 -16.81 -8.57 -15.47
C PRO A 78 -15.83 -7.43 -15.18
N TRP A 79 -14.98 -7.08 -16.15
CA TRP A 79 -13.90 -6.12 -15.94
C TRP A 79 -14.37 -4.69 -15.68
N MET A 80 -15.51 -4.28 -16.27
CA MET A 80 -16.06 -2.94 -16.01
C MET A 80 -16.38 -2.68 -14.54
N THR A 81 -16.73 -3.72 -13.79
CA THR A 81 -17.07 -3.62 -12.37
C THR A 81 -16.07 -4.31 -11.46
N TYR A 82 -14.91 -4.72 -11.99
CA TYR A 82 -13.93 -5.52 -11.28
C TYR A 82 -13.50 -4.89 -9.94
N HIS A 83 -13.27 -3.58 -9.93
CA HIS A 83 -12.89 -2.82 -8.75
C HIS A 83 -13.91 -2.90 -7.61
N ARG A 84 -15.20 -3.08 -7.91
CA ARG A 84 -16.28 -3.08 -6.91
C ARG A 84 -16.22 -4.29 -5.96
N GLN A 85 -15.64 -5.41 -6.39
CA GLN A 85 -15.52 -6.60 -5.54
C GLN A 85 -14.58 -6.41 -4.35
N PHE A 86 -13.72 -5.39 -4.37
CA PHE A 86 -12.77 -5.07 -3.30
C PHE A 86 -13.34 -4.08 -2.28
N THR A 87 -14.43 -3.36 -2.62
CA THR A 87 -14.94 -2.23 -1.85
C THR A 87 -15.26 -2.60 -0.39
N ALA A 88 -16.00 -3.68 -0.16
CA ALA A 88 -16.38 -4.08 1.19
C ALA A 88 -15.17 -4.44 2.07
N SER A 89 -14.21 -5.21 1.52
CA SER A 89 -12.99 -5.59 2.25
C SER A 89 -12.08 -4.39 2.52
N LEU A 90 -11.93 -3.50 1.54
CA LEU A 90 -11.13 -2.28 1.71
C LEU A 90 -11.76 -1.35 2.74
N ALA A 91 -13.07 -1.14 2.70
CA ALA A 91 -13.80 -0.35 3.68
C ALA A 91 -13.60 -0.88 5.11
N GLN A 92 -13.69 -2.20 5.29
CA GLN A 92 -13.44 -2.83 6.58
C GLN A 92 -11.99 -2.63 7.08
N ILE A 93 -10.99 -2.75 6.20
CA ILE A 93 -9.57 -2.59 6.55
C ILE A 93 -9.25 -1.14 6.91
N THR A 94 -9.81 -0.18 6.16
CA THR A 94 -9.54 1.26 6.36
C THR A 94 -10.43 1.92 7.40
N GLY A 95 -11.48 1.24 7.88
CA GLY A 95 -12.48 1.83 8.78
C GLY A 95 -13.39 2.87 8.11
N ALA A 96 -13.56 2.78 6.79
CA ALA A 96 -14.35 3.70 5.99
C ALA A 96 -15.71 3.11 5.58
N LEU A 97 -16.61 3.93 5.04
CA LEU A 97 -17.84 3.46 4.42
C LEU A 97 -17.54 2.88 3.02
N PRO A 98 -18.31 1.89 2.52
CA PRO A 98 -18.12 1.36 1.17
C PRO A 98 -18.19 2.42 0.06
N SER A 99 -18.93 3.52 0.25
CA SER A 99 -19.03 4.64 -0.68
C SER A 99 -17.79 5.56 -0.70
N GLU A 100 -16.88 5.40 0.28
CA GLU A 100 -15.69 6.24 0.44
C GLU A 100 -14.41 5.57 -0.05
N VAL A 101 -14.48 4.33 -0.51
CA VAL A 101 -13.32 3.55 -0.96
C VAL A 101 -13.47 3.05 -2.37
N VAL A 102 -12.37 3.08 -3.10
CA VAL A 102 -12.26 2.51 -4.44
C VAL A 102 -10.85 1.94 -4.66
N ALA A 103 -10.78 0.73 -5.22
CA ALA A 103 -9.51 0.19 -5.71
C ALA A 103 -9.16 0.87 -7.04
N MET A 104 -8.04 1.58 -7.06
CA MET A 104 -7.54 2.29 -8.24
C MET A 104 -6.13 1.83 -8.59
N ASN A 105 -5.40 2.70 -9.24
CA ASN A 105 -4.02 2.51 -9.69
C ASN A 105 -3.05 2.29 -8.51
N GLN A 106 -1.77 2.24 -8.80
CA GLN A 106 -0.71 2.25 -7.78
C GLN A 106 -0.60 3.62 -7.10
N LEU A 107 0.04 3.66 -5.93
CA LEU A 107 0.13 4.83 -5.04
C LEU A 107 0.56 6.11 -5.76
N THR A 108 1.68 6.10 -6.48
CA THR A 108 2.21 7.33 -7.14
C THR A 108 1.24 7.90 -8.16
N VAL A 109 0.59 7.05 -8.96
CA VAL A 109 -0.44 7.50 -9.93
C VAL A 109 -1.64 8.10 -9.20
N ASN A 110 -2.10 7.45 -8.13
CA ASN A 110 -3.21 7.97 -7.32
C ASN A 110 -2.86 9.31 -6.68
N LEU A 111 -1.65 9.47 -6.16
CA LEU A 111 -1.17 10.73 -5.59
C LEU A 111 -1.20 11.86 -6.62
N HIS A 112 -0.71 11.61 -7.85
CA HIS A 112 -0.80 12.59 -8.94
C HIS A 112 -2.25 12.94 -9.28
N LEU A 113 -3.14 11.95 -9.38
CA LEU A 113 -4.55 12.17 -9.68
C LEU A 113 -5.23 13.00 -8.58
N MET A 114 -4.95 12.69 -7.30
CA MET A 114 -5.49 13.44 -6.17
C MET A 114 -4.97 14.88 -6.14
N LEU A 115 -3.67 15.09 -6.30
CA LEU A 115 -3.08 16.43 -6.35
C LEU A 115 -3.66 17.23 -7.53
N THR A 116 -3.71 16.66 -8.74
CA THR A 116 -4.29 17.34 -9.91
C THR A 116 -5.77 17.67 -9.71
N SER A 117 -6.52 16.81 -9.02
CA SER A 117 -7.96 17.01 -8.78
C SER A 117 -8.26 18.02 -7.67
N PHE A 118 -7.50 18.01 -6.58
CA PHE A 118 -7.87 18.73 -5.36
C PHE A 118 -6.92 19.85 -4.97
N TYR A 119 -5.65 19.81 -5.36
CA TYR A 119 -4.73 20.89 -5.07
C TYR A 119 -5.03 22.09 -5.97
N ARG A 120 -5.60 23.13 -5.38
CA ARG A 120 -5.98 24.38 -6.03
C ARG A 120 -5.30 25.53 -5.28
N PRO A 121 -4.00 25.82 -5.60
CA PRO A 121 -3.27 26.86 -4.90
C PRO A 121 -3.86 28.25 -5.15
N THR A 122 -3.89 29.05 -4.08
CA THR A 122 -4.24 30.47 -4.11
C THR A 122 -3.10 31.28 -3.47
N SER A 123 -3.16 32.60 -3.55
CA SER A 123 -2.17 33.48 -2.88
C SER A 123 -2.07 33.27 -1.37
N GLN A 124 -3.13 32.74 -0.73
CA GLN A 124 -3.18 32.51 0.72
C GLN A 124 -3.02 31.05 1.11
N ARG A 125 -3.39 30.09 0.22
CA ARG A 125 -3.43 28.65 0.51
C ARG A 125 -2.75 27.89 -0.64
N TYR A 126 -1.44 27.79 -0.57
CA TYR A 126 -0.61 27.17 -1.62
C TYR A 126 0.40 26.16 -1.06
N ARG A 127 0.63 26.15 0.26
CA ARG A 127 1.60 25.27 0.88
C ARG A 127 1.11 23.83 0.98
N ILE A 128 2.04 22.90 0.78
CA ILE A 128 1.86 21.46 1.01
C ILE A 128 2.73 21.09 2.19
N ILE A 129 2.14 20.43 3.18
CA ILE A 129 2.86 19.90 4.35
C ILE A 129 3.09 18.42 4.12
N ALA A 130 4.32 17.95 4.33
CA ALA A 130 4.70 16.54 4.22
C ALA A 130 5.67 16.17 5.35
N GLU A 131 5.80 14.89 5.64
CA GLU A 131 6.84 14.41 6.55
C GLU A 131 8.22 14.52 5.88
N ALA A 132 9.23 14.92 6.64
CA ALA A 132 10.60 14.92 6.16
C ALA A 132 11.09 13.49 5.95
N GLY A 133 11.74 13.24 4.81
CA GLY A 133 12.22 11.91 4.45
C GLY A 133 11.13 10.99 3.89
N ALA A 134 9.99 11.54 3.45
CA ALA A 134 8.98 10.81 2.70
C ALA A 134 9.58 10.01 1.53
N PHE A 135 8.89 8.95 1.10
CA PHE A 135 9.37 8.12 0.01
C PHE A 135 9.60 8.95 -1.25
N SER A 136 10.70 8.70 -1.95
CA SER A 136 11.18 9.56 -3.04
C SER A 136 10.15 9.80 -4.15
N SER A 137 9.35 8.78 -4.51
CA SER A 137 8.30 8.93 -5.53
C SER A 137 7.20 9.90 -5.10
N ASP A 138 6.85 9.92 -3.81
CA ASP A 138 5.81 10.80 -3.28
C ASP A 138 6.31 12.25 -3.27
N ARG A 139 7.56 12.45 -2.85
CA ARG A 139 8.21 13.74 -2.92
C ARG A 139 8.26 14.28 -4.35
N TYR A 140 8.70 13.47 -5.31
CA TYR A 140 8.74 13.88 -6.73
C TYR A 140 7.35 14.21 -7.29
N ALA A 141 6.32 13.48 -6.89
CA ALA A 141 4.94 13.78 -7.28
C ALA A 141 4.51 15.16 -6.76
N ILE A 142 4.78 15.46 -5.47
CA ILE A 142 4.50 16.76 -4.86
C ILE A 142 5.28 17.87 -5.56
N GLU A 143 6.59 17.70 -5.75
CA GLU A 143 7.45 18.68 -6.43
C GLU A 143 6.96 18.97 -7.85
N SER A 144 6.54 17.93 -8.59
CA SER A 144 6.04 18.12 -9.96
C SER A 144 4.77 18.96 -10.00
N GLN A 145 3.86 18.78 -9.03
CA GLN A 145 2.64 19.58 -8.92
C GLN A 145 2.94 21.03 -8.53
N ILE A 146 3.87 21.26 -7.62
CA ILE A 146 4.31 22.62 -7.25
C ILE A 146 4.84 23.35 -8.48
N ARG A 147 5.72 22.70 -9.26
CA ARG A 147 6.27 23.26 -10.51
C ARG A 147 5.21 23.47 -11.59
N LEU A 148 4.23 22.55 -11.72
CA LEU A 148 3.11 22.68 -12.66
C LEU A 148 2.32 23.97 -12.42
N HIS A 149 2.17 24.37 -11.17
CA HIS A 149 1.49 25.62 -10.77
C HIS A 149 2.40 26.84 -10.78
N GLY A 150 3.66 26.73 -11.23
CA GLY A 150 4.62 27.84 -11.27
C GLY A 150 5.08 28.34 -9.90
N LEU A 151 4.92 27.51 -8.86
CA LEU A 151 5.28 27.88 -7.48
C LEU A 151 6.71 27.51 -7.14
N SER A 152 7.31 28.27 -6.20
CA SER A 152 8.64 27.97 -5.64
C SER A 152 8.57 26.77 -4.69
N LEU A 153 9.47 25.80 -4.88
CA LEU A 153 9.53 24.63 -4.03
C LEU A 153 9.86 24.99 -2.58
N SER A 154 10.82 25.87 -2.36
CA SER A 154 11.26 26.31 -1.03
C SER A 154 10.18 27.02 -0.22
N ASP A 155 9.24 27.70 -0.90
CA ASP A 155 8.16 28.41 -0.22
C ASP A 155 6.90 27.56 -0.05
N THR A 156 6.76 26.54 -0.88
CA THR A 156 5.51 25.78 -0.99
C THR A 156 5.56 24.45 -0.25
N LEU A 157 6.68 23.71 -0.32
CA LEU A 157 6.83 22.43 0.38
C LEU A 157 7.38 22.66 1.79
N VAL A 158 6.58 22.33 2.78
CA VAL A 158 6.95 22.36 4.20
C VAL A 158 7.14 20.92 4.68
N GLU A 159 8.41 20.56 4.92
CA GLU A 159 8.75 19.23 5.44
C GLU A 159 8.88 19.28 6.97
N ILE A 160 8.10 18.46 7.67
CA ILE A 160 8.15 18.37 9.14
C ILE A 160 9.03 17.19 9.52
N PRO A 161 10.18 17.41 10.19
CA PRO A 161 11.03 16.35 10.66
C PRO A 161 10.50 15.77 11.99
N PRO A 162 10.79 14.50 12.32
CA PRO A 162 10.62 13.99 13.67
C PRO A 162 11.42 14.80 14.69
N ARG A 163 10.97 14.83 15.93
CA ARG A 163 11.71 15.46 17.04
C ARG A 163 13.08 14.80 17.24
N THR A 164 14.04 15.56 17.76
CA THR A 164 15.41 15.06 18.00
C THR A 164 15.40 13.76 18.81
N GLY A 165 15.97 12.70 18.24
CA GLY A 165 16.01 11.36 18.85
C GLY A 165 14.76 10.50 18.64
N GLU A 166 13.77 10.97 17.86
CA GLU A 166 12.59 10.24 17.46
C GLU A 166 12.66 9.82 16.00
N HIS A 167 11.87 8.80 15.64
CA HIS A 167 11.82 8.23 14.28
C HIS A 167 10.44 8.35 13.62
N ALA A 168 9.48 8.97 14.32
CA ALA A 168 8.12 9.18 13.84
C ALA A 168 7.61 10.56 14.27
N LEU A 169 6.73 11.13 13.47
CA LEU A 169 5.98 12.34 13.84
C LEU A 169 4.98 12.00 14.94
N ARG A 170 4.67 12.97 15.78
CA ARG A 170 3.59 12.89 16.74
C ARG A 170 2.37 13.63 16.19
N THR A 171 1.18 13.22 16.65
CA THR A 171 -0.08 13.85 16.22
C THR A 171 -0.23 15.32 16.61
N GLU A 172 0.55 15.75 17.61
CA GLU A 172 0.59 17.15 18.06
C GLU A 172 1.63 18.01 17.33
N ASP A 173 2.46 17.45 16.44
CA ASP A 173 3.42 18.20 15.65
C ASP A 173 2.75 18.76 14.41
#